data_39639151e61c3b640bfb86bc0704b32f
#
_entry.id   39639151e61c3b640bfb86bc0704b32f
#
_cell.length_a   1.000
_cell.length_b   1.000
_cell.length_c   1.000
_cell.angle_alpha   90.00
_cell.angle_beta   90.00
_cell.angle_gamma   90.00
#
_symmetry.space_group_name_H-M   'P 1'
#
loop_
_entity.id
_entity.type
_entity.pdbx_description
1 polymer ?
#
loop_
_entity_poly.entity_id
_entity_poly.type
_entity_poly.pdbx_seq_one_letter_code
_entity_poly.pdbx_strand_id
1 'polypeptide(L)'
;WMNLNGLWNYAITEASAEAFKAEGKILVPFAVESSLSGVGRKITKDNALWYERQFVLPKTWKDKNVLLHFGAVDWQAEVMVNGVLVGEHKGGYDPFSFDITPFLKKSGKQTLRVKVMDATDNSLQPRGKQCFINRSIWYTPVSGIWQTVWLEPVAAAHIENYYVVSDIDNGTMTFDVDASTSEGDVVKVAVLEGGEGYSAENPSAKVLAEAEVENGKAVVKIDNVKTWSPDSPYLYGVKVSIERGGKVLDAVDG
;
A
#
# COMPACT_ATOMS: atom_id res chain seq x y z
N TRP A 1 3.21 -2.11 -12.59
CA TRP A 1 3.89 -1.98 -11.29
C TRP A 1 5.29 -2.60 -11.31
N MET A 2 6.15 -2.23 -10.36
CA MET A 2 7.52 -2.72 -10.24
C MET A 2 7.78 -3.17 -8.82
N ASN A 3 8.10 -4.46 -8.62
CA ASN A 3 8.48 -5.01 -7.33
C ASN A 3 9.89 -4.54 -6.93
N LEU A 4 10.06 -4.05 -5.71
CA LEU A 4 11.34 -3.65 -5.13
C LEU A 4 11.86 -4.63 -4.07
N ASN A 5 11.24 -5.80 -3.87
CA ASN A 5 11.77 -6.84 -3.00
C ASN A 5 13.13 -7.36 -3.51
N GLY A 6 13.88 -7.99 -2.64
CA GLY A 6 15.19 -8.57 -2.95
C GLY A 6 16.30 -7.97 -2.10
N LEU A 7 17.53 -8.03 -2.56
CA LEU A 7 18.68 -7.57 -1.78
C LEU A 7 18.80 -6.03 -1.79
N TRP A 8 18.80 -5.44 -0.60
CA TRP A 8 19.08 -4.03 -0.35
C TRP A 8 20.39 -3.87 0.40
N ASN A 9 21.04 -2.72 0.29
CA ASN A 9 22.08 -2.34 1.23
C ASN A 9 21.42 -2.05 2.60
N TYR A 10 22.11 -2.39 3.71
CA TYR A 10 21.64 -2.03 5.05
C TYR A 10 22.78 -1.57 5.95
N ALA A 11 22.43 -0.89 7.03
CA ALA A 11 23.28 -0.63 8.16
C ALA A 11 22.44 -0.54 9.45
N ILE A 12 23.02 -0.89 10.58
CA ILE A 12 22.48 -0.62 11.92
C ILE A 12 23.40 0.40 12.58
N THR A 13 22.85 1.56 12.90
CA THR A 13 23.60 2.70 13.48
C THR A 13 22.99 3.12 14.80
N GLU A 14 23.61 4.08 15.51
CA GLU A 14 22.93 4.83 16.56
C GLU A 14 21.70 5.53 15.98
N ALA A 15 20.63 5.65 16.78
CA ALA A 15 19.36 6.28 16.36
C ALA A 15 19.55 7.73 15.88
N SER A 16 20.49 8.45 16.47
CA SER A 16 20.85 9.85 16.13
C SER A 16 21.69 9.99 14.86
N ALA A 17 22.16 8.88 14.26
CA ALA A 17 23.00 8.96 13.07
C ALA A 17 22.21 9.49 11.87
N GLU A 18 22.78 10.49 11.19
CA GLU A 18 22.21 11.08 9.96
C GLU A 18 22.86 10.52 8.68
N ALA A 19 24.00 9.83 8.84
CA ALA A 19 24.77 9.29 7.74
C ALA A 19 24.58 7.78 7.60
N PHE A 20 24.40 7.33 6.36
CA PHE A 20 24.31 5.94 5.99
C PHE A 20 25.61 5.46 5.34
N LYS A 21 26.20 4.40 5.89
CA LYS A 21 27.26 3.62 5.27
C LYS A 21 26.91 2.14 5.35
N ALA A 22 26.70 1.50 4.20
CA ALA A 22 26.30 0.10 4.16
C ALA A 22 27.28 -0.82 4.90
N GLU A 23 26.76 -1.66 5.79
CA GLU A 23 27.48 -2.78 6.43
C GLU A 23 27.42 -4.05 5.60
N GLY A 24 26.34 -4.22 4.82
CA GLY A 24 26.11 -5.44 4.04
C GLY A 24 24.81 -5.38 3.24
N LYS A 25 24.23 -6.57 3.05
CA LYS A 25 22.98 -6.77 2.32
C LYS A 25 21.93 -7.37 3.24
N ILE A 26 20.68 -6.93 3.08
CA ILE A 26 19.49 -7.48 3.72
C ILE A 26 18.49 -7.90 2.66
N LEU A 27 17.83 -9.04 2.83
CA LEU A 27 16.79 -9.51 1.93
C LEU A 27 15.41 -8.95 2.38
N VAL A 28 14.88 -8.03 1.61
CA VAL A 28 13.51 -7.50 1.77
C VAL A 28 12.53 -8.43 1.06
N PRO A 29 11.39 -8.82 1.67
CA PRO A 29 10.75 -8.25 2.85
C PRO A 29 10.87 -9.15 4.11
N PHE A 30 12.06 -9.39 4.57
CA PHE A 30 12.24 -10.17 5.81
C PHE A 30 12.75 -9.26 6.93
N ALA A 31 12.12 -9.38 8.11
CA ALA A 31 12.53 -8.66 9.30
C ALA A 31 14.02 -8.89 9.62
N VAL A 32 14.69 -7.87 10.14
CA VAL A 32 16.14 -7.91 10.37
C VAL A 32 16.57 -9.01 11.34
N GLU A 33 15.68 -9.44 12.23
CA GLU A 33 15.89 -10.55 13.18
C GLU A 33 15.81 -11.92 12.51
N SER A 34 15.09 -12.02 11.40
CA SER A 34 14.93 -13.30 10.69
C SER A 34 16.23 -13.74 10.04
N SER A 35 16.56 -15.03 10.15
CA SER A 35 17.68 -15.63 9.40
C SER A 35 17.50 -15.51 7.88
N LEU A 36 16.25 -15.45 7.40
CA LEU A 36 15.92 -15.27 5.99
C LEU A 36 16.32 -13.88 5.47
N SER A 37 16.40 -12.87 6.35
CA SER A 37 16.92 -11.56 5.96
C SER A 37 18.40 -11.58 5.58
N GLY A 38 19.13 -12.60 6.05
CA GLY A 38 20.58 -12.70 5.94
C GLY A 38 21.34 -11.90 7.02
N VAL A 39 20.63 -11.25 7.96
CA VAL A 39 21.22 -10.44 9.04
C VAL A 39 21.11 -11.11 10.39
N GLY A 40 19.89 -11.47 10.84
CA GLY A 40 19.67 -12.21 12.10
C GLY A 40 20.02 -11.42 13.36
N ARG A 41 19.90 -10.08 13.33
CA ARG A 41 20.25 -9.19 14.45
C ARG A 41 19.03 -8.48 14.99
N LYS A 42 18.92 -8.36 16.32
CA LYS A 42 17.91 -7.51 16.97
C LYS A 42 18.39 -6.07 17.04
N ILE A 43 17.47 -5.13 16.91
CA ILE A 43 17.73 -3.70 17.16
C ILE A 43 17.04 -3.26 18.45
N THR A 44 17.46 -2.13 19.01
CA THR A 44 16.91 -1.54 20.22
C THR A 44 16.42 -0.13 19.93
N LYS A 45 15.76 0.51 20.89
CA LYS A 45 15.33 1.92 20.78
C LYS A 45 16.47 2.90 20.50
N ASP A 46 17.72 2.50 20.77
CA ASP A 46 18.92 3.34 20.59
C ASP A 46 19.55 3.11 19.19
N ASN A 47 18.94 2.27 18.37
CA ASN A 47 19.41 1.96 17.01
C ASN A 47 18.47 2.50 15.93
N ALA A 48 19.05 2.80 14.77
CA ALA A 48 18.35 2.98 13.51
C ALA A 48 18.80 1.91 12.51
N LEU A 49 17.82 1.25 11.88
CA LEU A 49 18.04 0.31 10.80
C LEU A 49 17.83 1.05 9.48
N TRP A 50 18.87 1.14 8.69
CA TRP A 50 18.87 1.77 7.40
C TRP A 50 18.77 0.76 6.28
N TYR A 51 17.99 1.12 5.26
CA TYR A 51 17.88 0.42 3.99
C TYR A 51 18.21 1.35 2.82
N GLU A 52 18.88 0.84 1.80
CA GLU A 52 19.09 1.57 0.55
C GLU A 52 18.94 0.64 -0.65
N ARG A 53 18.16 1.10 -1.64
CA ARG A 53 18.03 0.46 -2.94
C ARG A 53 18.09 1.47 -4.06
N GLN A 54 18.71 1.06 -5.16
CA GLN A 54 18.66 1.81 -6.41
C GLN A 54 17.70 1.12 -7.39
N PHE A 55 16.99 1.94 -8.14
CA PHE A 55 16.08 1.49 -9.19
C PHE A 55 16.10 2.44 -10.39
N VAL A 56 15.58 1.99 -11.52
CA VAL A 56 15.41 2.79 -12.74
C VAL A 56 13.97 2.65 -13.20
N LEU A 57 13.31 3.76 -13.45
CA LEU A 57 11.93 3.76 -13.92
C LEU A 57 11.85 3.28 -15.37
N PRO A 58 10.87 2.44 -15.73
CA PRO A 58 10.59 2.08 -17.11
C PRO A 58 10.28 3.32 -17.96
N LYS A 59 10.74 3.33 -19.21
CA LYS A 59 10.43 4.45 -20.15
C LYS A 59 8.94 4.61 -20.41
N THR A 60 8.16 3.54 -20.26
CA THR A 60 6.69 3.52 -20.40
C THR A 60 5.96 4.28 -19.30
N TRP A 61 6.66 4.64 -18.21
CA TRP A 61 6.09 5.41 -17.10
C TRP A 61 6.28 6.92 -17.27
N LYS A 62 6.80 7.34 -18.42
CA LYS A 62 6.90 8.76 -18.75
C LYS A 62 5.50 9.41 -18.65
N ASP A 63 5.46 10.58 -18.05
CA ASP A 63 4.22 11.37 -17.84
C ASP A 63 3.18 10.71 -16.92
N LYS A 64 3.61 9.72 -16.10
CA LYS A 64 2.84 9.11 -15.02
C LYS A 64 3.32 9.61 -13.66
N ASN A 65 2.41 9.72 -12.71
CA ASN A 65 2.78 9.79 -11.30
C ASN A 65 3.28 8.40 -10.85
N VAL A 66 4.16 8.39 -9.87
CA VAL A 66 4.73 7.15 -9.33
C VAL A 66 4.47 7.09 -7.85
N LEU A 67 3.66 6.14 -7.44
CA LEU A 67 3.40 5.82 -6.05
C LEU A 67 4.40 4.77 -5.56
N LEU A 68 4.93 5.00 -4.36
CA LEU A 68 5.77 4.04 -3.63
C LEU A 68 4.95 3.47 -2.48
N HIS A 69 4.78 2.15 -2.49
CA HIS A 69 3.99 1.43 -1.53
C HIS A 69 4.84 0.55 -0.63
N PHE A 70 4.47 0.49 0.64
CA PHE A 70 4.96 -0.46 1.64
C PHE A 70 3.79 -1.25 2.19
N GLY A 71 3.86 -2.57 2.17
CA GLY A 71 2.84 -3.43 2.79
C GLY A 71 2.85 -3.31 4.31
N ALA A 72 4.04 -3.27 4.93
CA ALA A 72 4.23 -2.94 6.34
C ALA A 72 5.72 -2.71 6.67
N VAL A 73 5.97 -1.81 7.61
CA VAL A 73 7.31 -1.53 8.20
C VAL A 73 7.15 -1.36 9.70
N ASP A 74 7.80 -2.18 10.51
CA ASP A 74 7.75 -2.08 11.97
C ASP A 74 9.00 -1.33 12.49
N TRP A 75 8.92 -0.23 13.15
CA TRP A 75 7.71 0.47 13.60
C TRP A 75 7.60 1.89 13.02
N GLN A 76 8.60 2.78 13.18
CA GLN A 76 8.66 4.12 12.63
C GLN A 76 9.58 4.14 11.42
N ALA A 77 9.06 4.54 10.27
CA ALA A 77 9.80 4.65 9.02
C ALA A 77 9.92 6.11 8.58
N GLU A 78 11.14 6.53 8.22
CA GLU A 78 11.41 7.76 7.45
C GLU A 78 11.84 7.35 6.04
N VAL A 79 11.13 7.83 5.02
CA VAL A 79 11.35 7.46 3.63
C VAL A 79 11.96 8.61 2.84
N MET A 80 13.08 8.37 2.18
CA MET A 80 13.82 9.36 1.41
C MET A 80 14.03 8.88 -0.03
N VAL A 81 13.78 9.76 -0.98
CA VAL A 81 14.07 9.52 -2.40
C VAL A 81 15.10 10.55 -2.88
N ASN A 82 16.20 10.07 -3.45
CA ASN A 82 17.30 10.90 -3.94
C ASN A 82 17.87 11.87 -2.90
N GLY A 83 17.82 11.50 -1.63
CA GLY A 83 18.32 12.28 -0.50
C GLY A 83 17.33 13.29 0.09
N VAL A 84 16.10 13.36 -0.43
CA VAL A 84 15.04 14.23 0.08
C VAL A 84 14.03 13.39 0.86
N LEU A 85 13.66 13.84 2.08
CA LEU A 85 12.61 13.20 2.86
C LEU A 85 11.27 13.35 2.13
N VAL A 86 10.62 12.22 1.87
CA VAL A 86 9.29 12.14 1.24
C VAL A 86 8.20 12.16 2.28
N GLY A 87 8.40 11.41 3.37
CA GLY A 87 7.43 11.31 4.45
C GLY A 87 7.86 10.33 5.53
N GLU A 88 7.02 10.23 6.55
CA GLU A 88 7.17 9.35 7.70
C GLU A 88 5.92 8.52 7.90
N HIS A 89 6.08 7.32 8.46
CA HIS A 89 4.97 6.47 8.89
C HIS A 89 5.26 5.88 10.26
N LYS A 90 4.21 5.70 11.07
CA LYS A 90 4.25 5.02 12.37
C LYS A 90 3.14 3.99 12.44
N GLY A 91 3.50 2.75 12.67
CA GLY A 91 2.59 1.61 12.72
C GLY A 91 3.24 0.41 12.07
N GLY A 92 3.31 -0.73 12.78
CA GLY A 92 4.03 -1.91 12.30
C GLY A 92 3.21 -2.83 11.39
N TYR A 93 1.92 -2.57 11.19
CA TYR A 93 0.99 -3.51 10.56
C TYR A 93 0.25 -2.95 9.35
N ASP A 94 0.06 -1.64 9.30
CA ASP A 94 -0.72 -0.98 8.27
C ASP A 94 0.12 -0.67 7.03
N PRO A 95 -0.44 -0.84 5.82
CA PRO A 95 0.20 -0.39 4.60
C PRO A 95 0.19 1.14 4.51
N PHE A 96 1.17 1.68 3.80
CA PHE A 96 1.23 3.10 3.50
C PHE A 96 1.89 3.36 2.15
N SER A 97 1.60 4.55 1.59
CA SER A 97 2.08 4.94 0.26
C SER A 97 2.47 6.41 0.22
N PHE A 98 3.37 6.72 -0.71
CA PHE A 98 3.79 8.09 -1.00
C PHE A 98 3.83 8.35 -2.50
N ASP A 99 3.34 9.50 -2.96
CA ASP A 99 3.65 10.00 -4.30
C ASP A 99 5.10 10.50 -4.32
N ILE A 100 5.96 9.75 -4.99
CA ILE A 100 7.38 10.09 -5.11
C ILE A 100 7.71 10.89 -6.36
N THR A 101 6.73 11.19 -7.21
CA THR A 101 6.89 11.90 -8.49
C THR A 101 7.72 13.18 -8.37
N PRO A 102 7.45 14.08 -7.38
CA PRO A 102 8.20 15.33 -7.23
C PRO A 102 9.68 15.14 -6.88
N PHE A 103 10.04 13.97 -6.35
CA PHE A 103 11.39 13.67 -5.85
C PHE A 103 12.25 12.89 -6.85
N LEU A 104 11.67 12.52 -8.00
CA LEU A 104 12.35 11.73 -9.02
C LEU A 104 13.29 12.59 -9.87
N LYS A 105 14.46 12.05 -10.19
CA LYS A 105 15.33 12.60 -11.23
C LYS A 105 14.70 12.36 -12.61
N LYS A 106 14.90 13.26 -13.54
CA LYS A 106 14.37 13.16 -14.91
C LYS A 106 14.82 11.90 -15.66
N SER A 107 15.94 11.31 -15.26
CA SER A 107 16.46 10.07 -15.85
C SER A 107 17.53 9.42 -14.96
N GLY A 108 17.88 8.17 -15.29
CA GLY A 108 18.93 7.44 -14.61
C GLY A 108 18.47 6.75 -13.33
N LYS A 109 19.43 6.42 -12.48
CA LYS A 109 19.18 5.69 -11.22
C LYS A 109 18.59 6.61 -10.17
N GLN A 110 17.51 6.15 -9.59
CA GLN A 110 16.91 6.71 -8.39
C GLN A 110 17.46 5.98 -7.16
N THR A 111 17.58 6.66 -6.04
CA THR A 111 17.99 6.06 -4.77
C THR A 111 16.86 6.19 -3.76
N LEU A 112 16.37 5.05 -3.28
CA LEU A 112 15.42 4.96 -2.17
C LEU A 112 16.20 4.61 -0.91
N ARG A 113 15.98 5.36 0.16
CA ARG A 113 16.44 5.06 1.52
C ARG A 113 15.26 5.00 2.47
N VAL A 114 15.32 4.08 3.41
CA VAL A 114 14.36 3.97 4.49
C VAL A 114 15.15 3.85 5.78
N LYS A 115 14.87 4.74 6.75
CA LYS A 115 15.39 4.66 8.11
C LYS A 115 14.29 4.17 9.01
N VAL A 116 14.53 3.11 9.76
CA VAL A 116 13.54 2.51 10.64
C VAL A 116 14.04 2.54 12.07
N MET A 117 13.17 2.92 12.98
CA MET A 117 13.37 2.84 14.43
C MET A 117 12.27 1.97 15.03
N ASP A 118 12.68 1.03 15.87
CA ASP A 118 11.77 0.13 16.58
C ASP A 118 12.29 -0.12 18.00
N ALA A 119 11.52 0.32 18.97
CA ALA A 119 11.82 0.11 20.39
C ALA A 119 11.30 -1.22 20.92
N THR A 120 10.56 -1.97 20.11
CA THR A 120 9.91 -3.25 20.48
C THR A 120 9.09 -3.10 21.77
N ASP A 121 9.62 -3.58 22.91
CA ASP A 121 8.98 -3.59 24.23
C ASP A 121 9.50 -2.49 25.18
N ASN A 122 10.31 -1.56 24.68
CA ASN A 122 10.85 -0.42 25.45
C ASN A 122 10.13 0.92 25.17
N SER A 123 8.90 0.87 24.62
CA SER A 123 8.05 2.04 24.40
C SER A 123 6.56 1.67 24.51
N LEU A 124 5.69 2.68 24.31
CA LEU A 124 4.23 2.50 24.31
C LEU A 124 3.66 2.19 22.93
N GLN A 125 4.48 1.76 21.99
CA GLN A 125 4.03 1.35 20.66
C GLN A 125 3.26 0.02 20.68
N PRO A 126 2.28 -0.18 19.77
CA PRO A 126 1.67 -1.48 19.53
C PRO A 126 2.73 -2.50 19.06
N ARG A 127 2.82 -3.64 19.72
CA ARG A 127 3.85 -4.66 19.45
C ARG A 127 3.34 -6.11 19.45
N GLY A 128 2.06 -6.30 19.77
CA GLY A 128 1.52 -7.66 19.95
C GLY A 128 2.27 -8.42 21.05
N LYS A 129 2.72 -9.65 20.75
CA LYS A 129 3.50 -10.48 21.68
C LYS A 129 5.02 -10.37 21.49
N GLN A 130 5.49 -9.36 20.77
CA GLN A 130 6.92 -9.17 20.55
C GLN A 130 7.64 -8.75 21.84
N CYS A 131 8.82 -9.30 22.08
CA CYS A 131 9.64 -8.97 23.23
C CYS A 131 11.12 -9.15 22.91
N PHE A 132 11.97 -8.21 23.34
CA PHE A 132 13.40 -8.28 23.08
C PHE A 132 14.05 -9.53 23.66
N ILE A 133 13.64 -9.90 24.91
CA ILE A 133 14.01 -11.19 25.53
C ILE A 133 12.83 -12.13 25.41
N ASN A 134 12.73 -12.82 24.28
CA ASN A 134 11.62 -13.74 24.00
C ASN A 134 11.70 -15.01 24.87
N ARG A 135 10.57 -15.35 25.47
CA ARG A 135 10.40 -16.54 26.30
C ARG A 135 8.93 -16.92 26.43
N SER A 136 8.63 -18.20 26.63
CA SER A 136 7.26 -18.69 26.82
C SER A 136 6.35 -18.26 25.66
N ILE A 137 5.29 -17.49 25.94
CA ILE A 137 4.31 -16.99 24.97
C ILE A 137 4.78 -15.76 24.20
N TRP A 138 5.96 -15.21 24.51
CA TRP A 138 6.49 -14.01 23.86
C TRP A 138 7.36 -14.39 22.67
N TYR A 139 7.18 -13.64 21.55
CA TYR A 139 7.85 -13.89 20.29
C TYR A 139 9.06 -12.97 20.09
N THR A 140 9.92 -13.38 19.18
CA THR A 140 11.02 -12.57 18.68
C THR A 140 10.47 -11.27 18.07
N PRO A 141 11.17 -10.13 18.24
CA PRO A 141 10.84 -8.89 17.56
C PRO A 141 10.78 -9.06 16.04
N VAL A 142 10.00 -8.21 15.40
CA VAL A 142 9.91 -8.06 13.96
C VAL A 142 10.16 -6.59 13.66
N SER A 143 11.38 -6.23 13.26
CA SER A 143 11.74 -4.85 12.99
C SER A 143 12.08 -4.63 11.53
N GLY A 144 11.74 -3.44 11.01
CA GLY A 144 12.05 -3.06 9.64
C GLY A 144 10.98 -3.43 8.63
N ILE A 145 11.38 -3.49 7.36
CA ILE A 145 10.50 -3.81 6.23
C ILE A 145 10.21 -5.31 6.24
N TRP A 146 8.98 -5.70 6.55
CA TRP A 146 8.60 -7.12 6.64
C TRP A 146 7.50 -7.55 5.66
N GLN A 147 6.96 -6.59 4.89
CA GLN A 147 6.08 -6.86 3.76
C GLN A 147 6.58 -6.19 2.48
N THR A 148 5.97 -6.55 1.35
CA THR A 148 6.39 -6.14 0.01
C THR A 148 6.53 -4.62 -0.13
N VAL A 149 7.55 -4.21 -0.87
CA VAL A 149 7.74 -2.83 -1.34
C VAL A 149 7.61 -2.81 -2.86
N TRP A 150 6.80 -1.88 -3.40
CA TRP A 150 6.62 -1.78 -4.85
C TRP A 150 6.35 -0.36 -5.32
N LEU A 151 6.50 -0.15 -6.61
CA LEU A 151 6.15 1.09 -7.31
C LEU A 151 4.98 0.86 -8.25
N GLU A 152 4.09 1.84 -8.32
CA GLU A 152 2.95 1.86 -9.21
C GLU A 152 2.91 3.14 -10.05
N PRO A 153 2.81 3.05 -11.40
CA PRO A 153 2.58 4.20 -12.25
C PRO A 153 1.10 4.48 -12.35
N VAL A 154 0.66 5.65 -11.91
CA VAL A 154 -0.74 6.07 -11.98
C VAL A 154 -0.92 7.26 -12.92
N ALA A 155 -2.12 7.45 -13.45
CA ALA A 155 -2.48 8.66 -14.16
C ALA A 155 -2.53 9.86 -13.19
N ALA A 156 -2.53 11.09 -13.70
CA ALA A 156 -2.71 12.26 -12.85
C ALA A 156 -4.08 12.24 -12.15
N ALA A 157 -5.13 11.82 -12.88
CA ALA A 157 -6.42 11.47 -12.28
C ALA A 157 -6.44 9.95 -12.04
N HIS A 158 -6.55 9.52 -10.79
CA HIS A 158 -6.54 8.11 -10.40
C HIS A 158 -7.37 7.87 -9.13
N ILE A 159 -7.81 6.63 -8.98
CA ILE A 159 -8.51 6.15 -7.79
C ILE A 159 -7.46 5.76 -6.76
N GLU A 160 -7.53 6.36 -5.57
CA GLU A 160 -6.59 6.07 -4.48
C GLU A 160 -7.09 4.91 -3.64
N ASN A 161 -8.37 4.91 -3.30
CA ASN A 161 -9.01 3.87 -2.50
C ASN A 161 -10.53 3.92 -2.67
N TYR A 162 -11.20 2.82 -2.36
CA TYR A 162 -12.65 2.81 -2.15
C TYR A 162 -13.04 1.79 -1.08
N TYR A 163 -14.14 2.07 -0.43
CA TYR A 163 -14.73 1.20 0.57
C TYR A 163 -16.23 1.03 0.31
N VAL A 164 -16.76 -0.18 0.51
CA VAL A 164 -18.16 -0.49 0.25
C VAL A 164 -18.84 -1.02 1.49
N VAL A 165 -19.97 -0.41 1.86
CA VAL A 165 -20.85 -0.89 2.93
C VAL A 165 -22.17 -1.34 2.32
N SER A 166 -22.50 -2.61 2.50
CA SER A 166 -23.74 -3.20 2.01
C SER A 166 -24.83 -3.18 3.11
N ASP A 167 -26.02 -2.74 2.74
CA ASP A 167 -27.23 -2.82 3.54
C ASP A 167 -28.25 -3.74 2.84
N ILE A 168 -28.34 -4.97 3.33
CA ILE A 168 -29.19 -6.00 2.73
C ILE A 168 -30.66 -5.76 2.94
N ASP A 169 -31.05 -5.08 4.04
CA ASP A 169 -32.45 -4.81 4.38
C ASP A 169 -33.05 -3.76 3.45
N ASN A 170 -32.24 -2.77 3.07
CA ASN A 170 -32.66 -1.71 2.14
C ASN A 170 -32.23 -1.99 0.69
N GLY A 171 -31.40 -3.01 0.45
CA GLY A 171 -30.90 -3.36 -0.88
C GLY A 171 -29.94 -2.28 -1.42
N THR A 172 -29.12 -1.67 -0.57
CA THR A 172 -28.22 -0.59 -0.99
C THR A 172 -26.76 -0.95 -0.74
N MET A 173 -25.88 -0.40 -1.58
CA MET A 173 -24.45 -0.34 -1.37
C MET A 173 -23.99 1.12 -1.30
N THR A 174 -23.36 1.50 -0.19
CA THR A 174 -22.78 2.82 -0.01
C THR A 174 -21.29 2.71 -0.30
N PHE A 175 -20.81 3.53 -1.23
CA PHE A 175 -19.41 3.66 -1.58
C PHE A 175 -18.82 4.91 -0.93
N ASP A 176 -17.67 4.76 -0.27
CA ASP A 176 -16.76 5.84 0.06
C ASP A 176 -15.57 5.73 -0.91
N VAL A 177 -15.28 6.79 -1.66
CA VAL A 177 -14.24 6.78 -2.72
C VAL A 177 -13.28 7.92 -2.53
N ASP A 178 -12.00 7.60 -2.42
CA ASP A 178 -10.90 8.56 -2.44
C ASP A 178 -10.26 8.52 -3.84
N ALA A 179 -10.16 9.68 -4.48
CA ALA A 179 -9.62 9.80 -5.82
C ALA A 179 -8.94 11.17 -6.04
N SER A 180 -7.80 11.14 -6.71
CA SER A 180 -7.15 12.35 -7.25
C SER A 180 -7.86 12.75 -8.54
N THR A 181 -8.50 13.92 -8.54
CA THR A 181 -9.27 14.42 -9.67
C THR A 181 -8.91 15.86 -10.03
N SER A 182 -9.33 16.30 -11.21
CA SER A 182 -9.22 17.67 -11.69
C SER A 182 -10.58 18.18 -12.16
N GLU A 183 -10.68 19.46 -12.44
CA GLU A 183 -11.90 20.06 -12.97
C GLU A 183 -12.39 19.34 -14.25
N GLY A 184 -13.67 18.99 -14.26
CA GLY A 184 -14.32 18.24 -15.35
C GLY A 184 -14.20 16.72 -15.25
N ASP A 185 -13.57 16.18 -14.21
CA ASP A 185 -13.60 14.75 -13.92
C ASP A 185 -14.89 14.36 -13.21
N VAL A 186 -15.43 13.22 -13.61
CA VAL A 186 -16.60 12.59 -12.97
C VAL A 186 -16.16 11.22 -12.45
N VAL A 187 -16.34 10.99 -11.16
CA VAL A 187 -16.11 9.69 -10.54
C VAL A 187 -17.43 8.92 -10.52
N LYS A 188 -17.41 7.68 -10.97
CA LYS A 188 -18.59 6.80 -11.03
C LYS A 188 -18.32 5.49 -10.33
N VAL A 189 -19.37 4.94 -9.75
CA VAL A 189 -19.40 3.58 -9.22
C VAL A 189 -20.48 2.79 -9.96
N ALA A 190 -20.19 1.54 -10.27
CA ALA A 190 -21.14 0.61 -10.86
C ALA A 190 -21.10 -0.70 -10.09
N VAL A 191 -22.28 -1.29 -9.89
CA VAL A 191 -22.43 -2.65 -9.39
C VAL A 191 -22.71 -3.55 -10.58
N LEU A 192 -21.91 -4.60 -10.73
CA LEU A 192 -21.96 -5.52 -11.84
C LEU A 192 -22.66 -6.83 -11.44
N GLU A 193 -23.28 -7.48 -12.41
CA GLU A 193 -23.82 -8.82 -12.20
C GLU A 193 -22.67 -9.76 -11.82
N GLY A 194 -22.86 -10.45 -10.73
CA GLY A 194 -21.87 -11.38 -10.21
C GLY A 194 -22.29 -12.84 -10.41
N GLY A 195 -21.83 -13.67 -9.52
CA GLY A 195 -22.13 -15.11 -9.51
C GLY A 195 -21.30 -15.86 -8.49
N GLU A 196 -21.51 -17.17 -8.43
CA GLU A 196 -20.63 -18.07 -7.71
C GLU A 196 -19.28 -18.12 -8.43
N GLY A 197 -18.17 -17.82 -7.69
CA GLY A 197 -16.83 -17.76 -8.28
C GLY A 197 -16.54 -16.50 -9.12
N TYR A 198 -17.29 -15.41 -8.89
CA TYR A 198 -16.94 -14.11 -9.49
C TYR A 198 -15.47 -13.73 -9.22
N SER A 199 -14.83 -13.16 -10.21
CA SER A 199 -13.45 -12.67 -10.12
C SER A 199 -13.35 -11.30 -10.78
N ALA A 200 -12.71 -10.35 -10.10
CA ALA A 200 -12.39 -9.03 -10.64
C ALA A 200 -11.42 -9.07 -11.84
N GLU A 201 -10.66 -10.16 -12.01
CA GLU A 201 -9.79 -10.35 -13.17
C GLU A 201 -10.57 -10.59 -14.49
N ASN A 202 -11.85 -10.99 -14.38
CA ASN A 202 -12.74 -11.16 -15.51
C ASN A 202 -14.14 -10.63 -15.14
N PRO A 203 -14.29 -9.30 -15.00
CA PRO A 203 -15.52 -8.69 -14.54
C PRO A 203 -16.67 -8.91 -15.54
N SER A 204 -17.89 -9.05 -15.00
CA SER A 204 -19.09 -9.05 -15.82
C SER A 204 -19.26 -7.73 -16.57
N ALA A 205 -19.67 -7.79 -17.83
CA ALA A 205 -20.02 -6.60 -18.60
C ALA A 205 -21.40 -6.04 -18.26
N LYS A 206 -22.24 -6.78 -17.51
CA LYS A 206 -23.61 -6.38 -17.20
C LYS A 206 -23.63 -5.50 -15.94
N VAL A 207 -23.90 -4.21 -16.13
CA VAL A 207 -24.16 -3.25 -15.05
C VAL A 207 -25.59 -3.47 -14.54
N LEU A 208 -25.72 -3.65 -13.23
CA LEU A 208 -27.02 -3.74 -12.55
C LEU A 208 -27.52 -2.36 -12.10
N ALA A 209 -26.61 -1.54 -11.59
CA ALA A 209 -26.90 -0.18 -11.16
C ALA A 209 -25.61 0.64 -11.11
N GLU A 210 -25.75 1.96 -11.25
CA GLU A 210 -24.61 2.89 -11.21
C GLU A 210 -24.99 4.21 -10.54
N ALA A 211 -23.99 4.94 -10.03
CA ALA A 211 -24.16 6.27 -9.48
C ALA A 211 -22.89 7.11 -9.67
N GLU A 212 -23.04 8.43 -9.74
CA GLU A 212 -21.92 9.36 -9.65
C GLU A 212 -21.53 9.55 -8.17
N VAL A 213 -20.24 9.75 -7.92
CA VAL A 213 -19.70 10.00 -6.59
C VAL A 213 -19.76 11.51 -6.33
N GLU A 214 -20.47 11.91 -5.29
CA GLU A 214 -20.55 13.29 -4.83
C GLU A 214 -19.91 13.43 -3.45
N ASN A 215 -18.95 14.33 -3.31
CA ASN A 215 -18.20 14.54 -2.05
C ASN A 215 -17.60 13.26 -1.48
N GLY A 216 -17.04 12.40 -2.34
CA GLY A 216 -16.44 11.13 -1.96
C GLY A 216 -17.43 10.00 -1.69
N LYS A 217 -18.74 10.19 -1.89
CA LYS A 217 -19.77 9.19 -1.58
C LYS A 217 -20.72 8.93 -2.73
N ALA A 218 -21.17 7.66 -2.83
CA ALA A 218 -22.27 7.28 -3.70
C ALA A 218 -23.12 6.19 -3.04
N VAL A 219 -24.41 6.16 -3.33
CA VAL A 219 -25.31 5.09 -2.91
C VAL A 219 -25.96 4.46 -4.13
N VAL A 220 -25.81 3.18 -4.25
CA VAL A 220 -26.39 2.38 -5.35
C VAL A 220 -27.44 1.45 -4.79
N LYS A 221 -28.63 1.44 -5.39
CA LYS A 221 -29.71 0.52 -5.05
C LYS A 221 -29.76 -0.66 -6.02
N ILE A 222 -29.90 -1.85 -5.46
CA ILE A 222 -30.01 -3.10 -6.22
C ILE A 222 -31.35 -3.73 -5.95
N ASP A 223 -32.10 -3.97 -7.01
CA ASP A 223 -33.35 -4.70 -6.92
C ASP A 223 -33.10 -6.22 -6.85
N ASN A 224 -33.92 -6.92 -6.05
CA ASN A 224 -33.84 -8.37 -5.87
C ASN A 224 -32.43 -8.84 -5.43
N VAL A 225 -31.96 -8.28 -4.34
CA VAL A 225 -30.64 -8.58 -3.75
C VAL A 225 -30.45 -10.08 -3.57
N LYS A 226 -29.36 -10.62 -4.11
CA LYS A 226 -28.87 -11.96 -3.83
C LYS A 226 -27.81 -11.88 -2.74
N THR A 227 -28.05 -12.57 -1.64
CA THR A 227 -27.12 -12.59 -0.52
C THR A 227 -26.14 -13.73 -0.64
N TRP A 228 -24.93 -13.52 -0.15
CA TRP A 228 -23.94 -14.57 0.00
C TRP A 228 -24.35 -15.51 1.15
N SER A 229 -24.22 -16.80 0.94
CA SER A 229 -24.25 -17.84 1.98
C SER A 229 -23.27 -18.95 1.63
N PRO A 230 -22.87 -19.82 2.58
CA PRO A 230 -22.03 -20.97 2.27
C PRO A 230 -22.61 -21.90 1.19
N ASP A 231 -23.94 -22.01 1.13
CA ASP A 231 -24.65 -22.85 0.15
C ASP A 231 -24.87 -22.14 -1.21
N SER A 232 -24.78 -20.80 -1.23
CA SER A 232 -24.88 -19.97 -2.42
C SER A 232 -23.93 -18.76 -2.29
N PRO A 233 -22.64 -18.94 -2.60
CA PRO A 233 -21.61 -17.93 -2.40
C PRO A 233 -21.61 -16.86 -3.51
N TYR A 234 -22.76 -16.20 -3.69
CA TYR A 234 -22.93 -15.18 -4.71
C TYR A 234 -22.20 -13.90 -4.34
N LEU A 235 -21.32 -13.42 -5.23
CA LEU A 235 -20.65 -12.13 -5.12
C LEU A 235 -21.11 -11.18 -6.23
N TYR A 236 -21.27 -9.91 -5.92
CA TYR A 236 -21.40 -8.84 -6.92
C TYR A 236 -20.03 -8.33 -7.31
N GLY A 237 -19.88 -7.94 -8.59
CA GLY A 237 -18.73 -7.14 -9.01
C GLY A 237 -18.98 -5.66 -8.74
N VAL A 238 -17.91 -4.92 -8.50
CA VAL A 238 -17.93 -3.47 -8.43
C VAL A 238 -16.92 -2.86 -9.39
N LYS A 239 -17.25 -1.71 -9.94
CA LYS A 239 -16.33 -0.91 -10.74
C LYS A 239 -16.36 0.53 -10.26
N VAL A 240 -15.19 1.09 -9.99
CA VAL A 240 -15.00 2.53 -9.76
C VAL A 240 -14.24 3.08 -10.94
N SER A 241 -14.68 4.20 -11.52
CA SER A 241 -14.03 4.81 -12.67
C SER A 241 -13.98 6.33 -12.56
N ILE A 242 -12.98 6.93 -13.19
CA ILE A 242 -12.87 8.37 -13.41
C ILE A 242 -13.00 8.63 -14.90
N GLU A 243 -13.91 9.51 -15.26
CA GLU A 243 -14.19 9.86 -16.66
C GLU A 243 -14.05 11.37 -16.89
N ARG A 244 -13.58 11.76 -18.07
CA ARG A 244 -13.61 13.16 -18.55
C ARG A 244 -14.05 13.18 -20.00
N GLY A 245 -15.14 13.91 -20.28
CA GLY A 245 -15.69 14.01 -21.65
C GLY A 245 -16.03 12.67 -22.29
N GLY A 246 -16.51 11.71 -21.51
CA GLY A 246 -16.87 10.37 -21.97
C GLY A 246 -15.69 9.41 -22.15
N LYS A 247 -14.47 9.82 -21.80
CA LYS A 247 -13.28 8.97 -21.85
C LYS A 247 -12.90 8.53 -20.43
N VAL A 248 -12.73 7.23 -20.22
CA VAL A 248 -12.19 6.69 -18.98
C VAL A 248 -10.72 7.04 -18.86
N LEU A 249 -10.34 7.68 -17.74
CA LEU A 249 -8.98 8.05 -17.38
C LEU A 249 -8.33 7.01 -16.49
N ASP A 250 -9.12 6.48 -15.55
CA ASP A 250 -8.71 5.41 -14.63
C ASP A 250 -9.92 4.56 -14.23
N ALA A 251 -9.70 3.29 -13.91
CA ALA A 251 -10.73 2.40 -13.43
C ALA A 251 -10.14 1.25 -12.61
N VAL A 252 -10.88 0.85 -11.57
CA VAL A 252 -10.58 -0.30 -10.71
C VAL A 252 -11.81 -1.19 -10.64
N ASP A 253 -11.61 -2.50 -10.82
CA ASP A 253 -12.63 -3.54 -10.68
C ASP A 253 -12.37 -4.34 -9.38
N GLY A 254 -13.45 -4.72 -8.65
CA GLY A 254 -13.38 -5.47 -7.40
C GLY A 254 -14.55 -6.45 -7.21
#